data_955adb3eedd8e2e650b6d5db235cda06
#
_entry.id   955adb3eedd8e2e650b6d5db235cda06
#
_cell.length_a   1.000
_cell.length_b   1.000
_cell.length_c   1.000
_cell.angle_alpha   90.00
_cell.angle_beta   90.00
_cell.angle_gamma   90.00
#
_symmetry.space_group_name_H-M   'P 1'
#
loop_
_entity.id
_entity.type
_entity.pdbx_description
1 polymer ?
#
loop_
_entity_poly.entity_id
_entity_poly.type
_entity_poly.pdbx_seq_one_letter_code
_entity_poly.pdbx_strand_id
1 'polypeptide(L)'
;TLFPYTTLFRSLAECEDIMEWNKKQAEAIYTRGKNLLVAAAAGSGKTAVLVERIRRIVVDERVPVRQLLVLTFTNAAAAEMKEKIRKSLMAESSRLQRSEPQKAAELRRQIRELANADISTFHSFGMNILKRFFYLAEGLEPGFSVCDDTRSSLMKEDALDDLFDRKFADGDESFLKLMDHYCGDRNPRGMRSLIKSVHERLMAMPHPWEWAYNEAKACSVTPEEFAAGGLWKAIRDDMKNVLAEALRLDKQLADTLDNGGMKKLAAKLYEDELPLYERALELLNELSSDPVKALYDVSEVLSVRRPSLKPSNDEKPVYYGGYNAEVGAIRDYIKKSLIDPLKKAYLNVPAEDMLKDMAGTEDMLTALTDLTKEFDLIYAGAKRKAGVVDFNDIEHFALDILEHDEAASFYRERFSNIFIDEYQNTNIICQRSEERRVGKECRS
;
A
#
# COMPACT_ATOMS: atom_id res chain seq x y z
N THR A 1 3.99 7.71 66.40
CA THR A 1 4.77 8.71 65.68
C THR A 1 4.62 8.45 64.20
N LEU A 2 3.59 9.07 63.63
CA LEU A 2 3.29 9.07 62.21
C LEU A 2 4.15 10.15 61.54
N PHE A 3 5.01 9.76 60.60
CA PHE A 3 5.69 10.69 59.71
C PHE A 3 4.78 11.08 58.56
N PRO A 4 4.76 12.37 58.16
CA PRO A 4 3.78 12.88 57.19
C PRO A 4 4.26 12.61 55.74
N TYR A 5 3.70 11.60 55.13
CA TYR A 5 3.81 11.35 53.67
C TYR A 5 2.99 12.32 52.85
N THR A 6 2.32 13.28 53.44
CA THR A 6 1.41 14.21 52.78
C THR A 6 2.08 15.46 52.21
N THR A 7 3.34 15.74 52.50
CA THR A 7 4.01 16.96 52.02
C THR A 7 4.78 16.76 50.71
N LEU A 8 5.14 15.50 50.37
CA LEU A 8 5.81 15.20 49.08
C LEU A 8 4.83 15.11 47.91
N PHE A 9 3.55 14.82 48.15
CA PHE A 9 2.52 14.79 47.09
C PHE A 9 1.92 16.13 46.80
N ARG A 10 2.09 17.14 47.65
CA ARG A 10 1.55 18.51 47.40
C ARG A 10 2.47 19.37 46.52
N SER A 11 3.74 19.05 46.39
CA SER A 11 4.66 19.74 45.46
C SER A 11 4.65 19.17 44.04
N LEU A 12 4.00 18.01 43.83
CA LEU A 12 3.79 17.40 42.49
C LEU A 12 2.44 17.72 41.88
N ALA A 13 1.52 18.32 42.65
CA ALA A 13 0.17 18.68 42.22
C ALA A 13 0.04 20.10 41.60
N GLU A 14 1.14 20.84 41.47
CA GLU A 14 1.19 22.15 40.81
C GLU A 14 1.92 22.08 39.45
N CYS A 15 2.11 20.91 38.88
CA CYS A 15 2.45 20.74 37.46
C CYS A 15 1.15 20.56 36.67
N GLU A 16 0.60 21.69 36.24
CA GLU A 16 -0.43 21.75 35.19
C GLU A 16 -0.04 20.90 33.98
N ASP A 17 -1.01 20.08 33.51
CA ASP A 17 -1.03 19.34 32.24
C ASP A 17 0.18 18.44 31.93
N ILE A 18 0.53 17.51 32.80
CA ILE A 18 1.25 16.33 32.37
C ILE A 18 0.22 15.41 31.70
N MET A 19 0.12 15.47 30.38
CA MET A 19 -0.60 14.46 29.61
C MET A 19 -0.06 13.10 30.03
N GLU A 20 -0.86 12.28 30.71
CA GLU A 20 -0.46 10.91 31.07
C GLU A 20 -0.40 10.07 29.80
N TRP A 21 0.81 9.81 29.35
CA TRP A 21 1.05 8.93 28.20
C TRP A 21 0.78 7.48 28.60
N ASN A 22 -0.07 6.80 27.83
CA ASN A 22 -0.22 5.36 28.03
C ASN A 22 1.08 4.62 27.64
N LYS A 23 1.19 3.34 28.04
CA LYS A 23 2.42 2.55 27.87
C LYS A 23 2.94 2.54 26.42
N LYS A 24 2.04 2.40 25.42
CA LYS A 24 2.41 2.37 24.00
C LYS A 24 2.85 3.75 23.50
N GLN A 25 2.16 4.81 23.92
CA GLN A 25 2.55 6.18 23.58
C GLN A 25 3.92 6.52 24.21
N ALA A 26 4.14 6.16 25.46
CA ALA A 26 5.44 6.33 26.13
C ALA A 26 6.54 5.56 25.39
N GLU A 27 6.30 4.31 24.99
CA GLU A 27 7.23 3.53 24.19
C GLU A 27 7.58 4.25 22.89
N ALA A 28 6.59 4.76 22.16
CA ALA A 28 6.80 5.54 20.93
C ALA A 28 7.60 6.82 21.15
N ILE A 29 7.40 7.51 22.28
CA ILE A 29 8.12 8.75 22.63
C ILE A 29 9.59 8.48 22.98
N TYR A 30 9.87 7.40 23.73
CA TYR A 30 11.20 7.17 24.33
C TYR A 30 12.10 6.22 23.53
N THR A 31 11.57 5.38 22.64
CA THR A 31 12.39 4.44 21.84
C THR A 31 13.39 5.18 20.96
N ARG A 32 14.66 4.75 20.99
CA ARG A 32 15.77 5.29 20.18
C ARG A 32 16.53 4.17 19.48
N GLY A 33 17.31 4.54 18.46
CA GLY A 33 18.21 3.61 17.75
C GLY A 33 17.51 2.57 16.89
N LYS A 34 16.22 2.78 16.58
CA LYS A 34 15.40 1.88 15.74
C LYS A 34 14.49 2.69 14.83
N ASN A 35 14.18 2.14 13.67
CA ASN A 35 13.05 2.61 12.88
C ASN A 35 11.76 2.22 13.63
N LEU A 36 10.85 3.17 13.76
CA LEU A 36 9.62 2.99 14.52
C LEU A 36 8.41 3.32 13.64
N LEU A 37 7.57 2.33 13.40
CA LEU A 37 6.26 2.51 12.78
C LEU A 37 5.18 2.54 13.86
N VAL A 38 4.42 3.62 13.94
CA VAL A 38 3.33 3.80 14.91
C VAL A 38 1.99 3.65 14.21
N ALA A 39 1.38 2.48 14.33
CA ALA A 39 0.02 2.22 13.84
C ALA A 39 -1.00 2.55 14.94
N ALA A 40 -1.92 3.46 14.66
CA ALA A 40 -2.95 3.86 15.63
C ALA A 40 -4.17 4.46 14.91
N ALA A 41 -5.36 4.27 15.49
CA ALA A 41 -6.62 4.80 14.98
C ALA A 41 -6.64 6.34 14.93
N ALA A 42 -7.56 6.92 14.17
CA ALA A 42 -7.80 8.36 14.20
C ALA A 42 -8.15 8.82 15.62
N GLY A 43 -7.68 10.00 16.02
CA GLY A 43 -7.92 10.53 17.37
C GLY A 43 -7.08 9.93 18.50
N SER A 44 -6.21 8.96 18.24
CA SER A 44 -5.35 8.31 19.25
C SER A 44 -4.18 9.16 19.76
N GLY A 45 -4.05 10.40 19.29
CA GLY A 45 -2.99 11.32 19.69
C GLY A 45 -1.64 11.13 18.97
N LYS A 46 -1.62 10.53 17.77
CA LYS A 46 -0.39 10.34 16.95
C LYS A 46 0.46 11.61 16.86
N THR A 47 -0.16 12.71 16.46
CA THR A 47 0.53 14.00 16.31
C THR A 47 1.08 14.52 17.64
N ALA A 48 0.35 14.32 18.75
CA ALA A 48 0.82 14.72 20.07
C ALA A 48 2.05 13.92 20.52
N VAL A 49 2.03 12.60 20.28
CA VAL A 49 3.18 11.70 20.51
C VAL A 49 4.38 12.12 19.68
N LEU A 50 4.19 12.46 18.41
CA LEU A 50 5.24 12.91 17.50
C LEU A 50 5.86 14.23 17.97
N VAL A 51 5.04 15.22 18.32
CA VAL A 51 5.50 16.52 18.85
C VAL A 51 6.28 16.33 20.14
N GLU A 52 5.78 15.50 21.08
CA GLU A 52 6.47 15.22 22.34
C GLU A 52 7.80 14.51 22.12
N ARG A 53 7.86 13.53 21.19
CA ARG A 53 9.10 12.86 20.80
C ARG A 53 10.13 13.87 20.27
N ILE A 54 9.72 14.77 19.37
CA ILE A 54 10.57 15.83 18.81
C ILE A 54 11.04 16.78 19.92
N ARG A 55 10.14 17.21 20.81
CA ARG A 55 10.49 18.07 21.96
C ARG A 55 11.61 17.45 22.77
N ARG A 56 11.47 16.16 23.13
CA ARG A 56 12.50 15.47 23.94
C ARG A 56 13.83 15.34 23.21
N ILE A 57 13.83 15.04 21.94
CA ILE A 57 15.06 14.98 21.13
C ILE A 57 15.78 16.34 21.13
N VAL A 58 15.02 17.42 20.97
CA VAL A 58 15.60 18.78 20.97
C VAL A 58 16.05 19.22 22.36
N VAL A 59 15.25 18.95 23.40
CA VAL A 59 15.50 19.44 24.75
C VAL A 59 16.48 18.56 25.53
N ASP A 60 16.22 17.24 25.54
CA ASP A 60 16.93 16.29 26.39
C ASP A 60 18.23 15.81 25.71
N GLU A 61 18.16 15.53 24.40
CA GLU A 61 19.29 15.02 23.61
C GLU A 61 20.08 16.17 22.93
N ARG A 62 19.58 17.40 23.00
CA ARG A 62 20.19 18.61 22.44
C ARG A 62 20.44 18.56 20.92
N VAL A 63 19.62 17.79 20.21
CA VAL A 63 19.68 17.71 18.76
C VAL A 63 19.14 19.04 18.16
N PRO A 64 19.91 19.73 17.31
CA PRO A 64 19.45 20.96 16.67
C PRO A 64 18.21 20.71 15.79
N VAL A 65 17.23 21.62 15.83
CA VAL A 65 16.02 21.49 15.00
C VAL A 65 16.31 21.42 13.50
N ARG A 66 17.41 21.99 13.03
CA ARG A 66 17.88 21.91 11.65
C ARG A 66 18.38 20.52 11.22
N GLN A 67 18.63 19.63 12.19
CA GLN A 67 19.00 18.22 11.94
C GLN A 67 17.79 17.30 11.94
N LEU A 68 16.59 17.86 12.07
CA LEU A 68 15.34 17.13 11.98
C LEU A 68 14.73 17.35 10.61
N LEU A 69 14.23 16.27 10.01
CA LEU A 69 13.34 16.32 8.86
C LEU A 69 11.97 15.82 9.30
N VAL A 70 10.94 16.63 9.07
CA VAL A 70 9.55 16.27 9.37
C VAL A 70 8.74 16.41 8.09
N LEU A 71 8.24 15.30 7.60
CA LEU A 71 7.45 15.23 6.37
C LEU A 71 5.98 14.98 6.68
N THR A 72 5.11 15.73 6.00
CA THR A 72 3.65 15.62 6.11
C THR A 72 3.03 15.53 4.72
N PHE A 73 1.75 15.18 4.66
CA PHE A 73 1.05 15.06 3.38
C PHE A 73 0.59 16.42 2.81
N THR A 74 0.17 17.35 3.67
CA THR A 74 -0.33 18.66 3.22
C THR A 74 0.48 19.83 3.78
N ASN A 75 0.51 20.94 3.04
CA ASN A 75 1.14 22.18 3.52
C ASN A 75 0.50 22.71 4.81
N ALA A 76 -0.82 22.54 4.96
CA ALA A 76 -1.55 22.91 6.18
C ALA A 76 -1.07 22.06 7.37
N ALA A 77 -0.93 20.74 7.20
CA ALA A 77 -0.41 19.85 8.24
C ALA A 77 1.05 20.18 8.61
N ALA A 78 1.89 20.51 7.62
CA ALA A 78 3.26 20.94 7.88
C ALA A 78 3.32 22.24 8.70
N ALA A 79 2.49 23.23 8.36
CA ALA A 79 2.39 24.49 9.11
C ALA A 79 1.87 24.26 10.54
N GLU A 80 0.84 23.43 10.69
CA GLU A 80 0.29 23.05 12.00
C GLU A 80 1.32 22.31 12.85
N MET A 81 2.06 21.36 12.26
CA MET A 81 3.12 20.62 12.94
C MET A 81 4.22 21.56 13.44
N LYS A 82 4.67 22.46 12.57
CA LYS A 82 5.66 23.49 12.91
C LYS A 82 5.22 24.36 14.08
N GLU A 83 3.96 24.78 14.08
CA GLU A 83 3.39 25.58 15.15
C GLU A 83 3.26 24.80 16.47
N LYS A 84 2.83 23.53 16.42
CA LYS A 84 2.77 22.65 17.60
C LYS A 84 4.15 22.45 18.23
N ILE A 85 5.17 22.17 17.40
CA ILE A 85 6.56 22.04 17.86
C ILE A 85 7.03 23.37 18.48
N ARG A 86 6.75 24.50 17.83
CA ARG A 86 7.10 25.84 18.35
C ARG A 86 6.49 26.08 19.72
N LYS A 87 5.19 25.85 19.88
CA LYS A 87 4.47 26.02 21.15
C LYS A 87 5.05 25.14 22.25
N SER A 88 5.32 23.87 21.94
CA SER A 88 5.90 22.91 22.88
C SER A 88 7.29 23.34 23.38
N LEU A 89 8.17 23.80 22.46
CA LEU A 89 9.50 24.29 22.83
C LEU A 89 9.42 25.63 23.59
N MET A 90 8.46 26.51 23.28
CA MET A 90 8.24 27.76 24.02
C MET A 90 7.82 27.49 25.47
N ALA A 91 6.85 26.60 25.67
CA ALA A 91 6.40 26.21 27.02
C ALA A 91 7.57 25.67 27.84
N GLU A 92 8.39 24.79 27.24
CA GLU A 92 9.57 24.24 27.91
C GLU A 92 10.64 25.30 28.21
N SER A 93 10.90 26.22 27.27
CA SER A 93 11.82 27.35 27.50
C SER A 93 11.35 28.23 28.66
N SER A 94 10.02 28.48 28.78
CA SER A 94 9.47 29.27 29.88
C SER A 94 9.58 28.53 31.21
N ARG A 95 9.37 27.22 31.24
CA ARG A 95 9.55 26.37 32.41
C ARG A 95 10.99 26.38 32.93
N LEU A 96 11.94 26.29 32.04
CA LEU A 96 13.37 26.27 32.36
C LEU A 96 13.98 27.65 32.65
N GLN A 97 13.23 28.73 32.42
CA GLN A 97 13.76 30.09 32.54
C GLN A 97 14.35 30.39 33.91
N ARG A 98 13.76 29.85 35.00
CA ARG A 98 14.21 30.09 36.36
C ARG A 98 15.24 29.05 36.86
N SER A 99 15.05 27.78 36.49
CA SER A 99 15.91 26.68 36.98
C SER A 99 17.18 26.50 36.15
N GLU A 100 17.08 26.67 34.80
CA GLU A 100 18.17 26.42 33.86
C GLU A 100 18.24 27.52 32.77
N PRO A 101 18.60 28.78 33.10
CA PRO A 101 18.48 29.92 32.19
C PRO A 101 19.33 29.77 30.91
N GLN A 102 20.43 29.02 30.94
CA GLN A 102 21.27 28.74 29.78
C GLN A 102 20.54 27.81 28.79
N LYS A 103 19.91 26.75 29.27
CA LYS A 103 19.08 25.87 28.41
C LYS A 103 17.87 26.62 27.84
N ALA A 104 17.23 27.47 28.63
CA ALA A 104 16.14 28.31 28.16
C ALA A 104 16.57 29.26 27.03
N ALA A 105 17.79 29.83 27.13
CA ALA A 105 18.36 30.67 26.09
C ALA A 105 18.67 29.88 24.82
N GLU A 106 19.22 28.66 24.96
CA GLU A 106 19.46 27.75 23.85
C GLU A 106 18.16 27.36 23.12
N LEU A 107 17.11 26.98 23.88
CA LEU A 107 15.80 26.67 23.30
C LEU A 107 15.19 27.85 22.53
N ARG A 108 15.36 29.09 23.03
CA ARG A 108 14.94 30.28 22.30
C ARG A 108 15.68 30.43 20.96
N ARG A 109 16.96 30.05 20.91
CA ARG A 109 17.71 29.99 19.65
C ARG A 109 17.11 28.93 18.71
N GLN A 110 16.89 27.72 19.20
CA GLN A 110 16.27 26.64 18.42
C GLN A 110 14.88 27.04 17.88
N ILE A 111 14.07 27.74 18.69
CA ILE A 111 12.75 28.24 18.25
C ILE A 111 12.88 29.24 17.07
N ARG A 112 13.90 30.09 17.06
CA ARG A 112 14.14 30.99 15.91
C ARG A 112 14.60 30.19 14.68
N GLU A 113 15.40 29.16 14.86
CA GLU A 113 15.88 28.29 13.80
C GLU A 113 14.76 27.43 13.18
N LEU A 114 13.63 27.21 13.88
CA LEU A 114 12.46 26.50 13.33
C LEU A 114 11.91 27.14 12.05
N ALA A 115 12.14 28.44 11.82
CA ALA A 115 11.74 29.06 10.55
C ALA A 115 12.38 28.36 9.34
N ASN A 116 13.65 27.93 9.50
CA ASN A 116 14.48 27.31 8.47
C ASN A 116 14.61 25.78 8.66
N ALA A 117 13.82 25.18 9.56
CA ALA A 117 13.81 23.73 9.73
C ALA A 117 13.04 23.05 8.60
N ASP A 118 13.50 21.87 8.21
CA ASP A 118 12.87 21.07 7.14
C ASP A 118 11.61 20.36 7.66
N ILE A 119 10.54 21.15 7.84
CA ILE A 119 9.20 20.71 8.19
C ILE A 119 8.30 21.07 7.01
N SER A 120 7.99 20.12 6.14
CA SER A 120 7.35 20.37 4.85
C SER A 120 6.61 19.16 4.31
N THR A 121 5.98 19.30 3.15
CA THR A 121 5.45 18.15 2.40
C THR A 121 6.57 17.42 1.65
N PHE A 122 6.33 16.17 1.25
CA PHE A 122 7.24 15.41 0.39
C PHE A 122 7.62 16.17 -0.88
N HIS A 123 6.64 16.71 -1.60
CA HIS A 123 6.89 17.47 -2.83
C HIS A 123 7.70 18.76 -2.57
N SER A 124 7.41 19.48 -1.48
CA SER A 124 8.21 20.66 -1.12
C SER A 124 9.65 20.31 -0.79
N PHE A 125 9.86 19.18 -0.12
CA PHE A 125 11.19 18.68 0.17
C PHE A 125 11.89 18.19 -1.11
N GLY A 126 11.20 17.45 -1.98
CA GLY A 126 11.69 17.05 -3.31
C GLY A 126 12.13 18.28 -4.14
N MET A 127 11.29 19.32 -4.17
CA MET A 127 11.64 20.59 -4.82
C MET A 127 12.94 21.22 -4.27
N ASN A 128 13.19 21.12 -2.98
CA ASN A 128 14.43 21.60 -2.39
C ASN A 128 15.64 20.75 -2.82
N ILE A 129 15.47 19.43 -2.97
CA ILE A 129 16.48 18.54 -3.54
C ILE A 129 16.78 18.96 -4.99
N LEU A 130 15.75 19.07 -5.81
CA LEU A 130 15.89 19.46 -7.23
C LEU A 130 16.59 20.81 -7.38
N LYS A 131 16.14 21.84 -6.67
CA LYS A 131 16.75 23.19 -6.74
C LYS A 131 18.21 23.23 -6.33
N ARG A 132 18.61 22.33 -5.42
CA ARG A 132 19.99 22.29 -4.92
C ARG A 132 20.93 21.49 -5.83
N PHE A 133 20.44 20.37 -6.37
CA PHE A 133 21.23 19.36 -7.07
C PHE A 133 20.75 19.13 -8.51
N PHE A 134 20.07 20.09 -9.14
CA PHE A 134 19.51 19.95 -10.49
C PHE A 134 20.54 19.44 -11.52
N TYR A 135 21.80 19.78 -11.34
CA TYR A 135 22.89 19.38 -12.23
C TYR A 135 23.24 17.88 -12.18
N LEU A 136 22.70 17.14 -11.19
CA LEU A 136 22.83 15.69 -11.09
C LEU A 136 21.69 14.93 -11.81
N ALA A 137 20.60 15.61 -12.14
CA ALA A 137 19.45 15.00 -12.80
C ALA A 137 19.49 15.26 -14.31
N GLU A 138 19.51 14.19 -15.11
CA GLU A 138 19.51 14.31 -16.55
C GLU A 138 18.20 14.93 -17.06
N GLY A 139 18.30 15.97 -17.87
CA GLY A 139 17.16 16.63 -18.47
C GLY A 139 16.43 17.65 -17.59
N LEU A 140 16.93 17.93 -16.39
CA LEU A 140 16.42 18.99 -15.53
C LEU A 140 17.25 20.27 -15.72
N GLU A 141 16.62 21.33 -16.24
CA GLU A 141 17.29 22.61 -16.48
C GLU A 141 17.09 23.58 -15.31
N PRO A 142 18.05 24.48 -15.05
CA PRO A 142 17.87 25.50 -14.02
C PRO A 142 16.71 26.43 -14.35
N GLY A 143 15.92 26.81 -13.34
CA GLY A 143 14.80 27.74 -13.54
C GLY A 143 13.46 27.08 -13.89
N PHE A 144 13.36 25.76 -13.80
CA PHE A 144 12.10 25.04 -13.97
C PHE A 144 11.03 25.53 -12.96
N SER A 145 9.78 25.40 -13.35
CA SER A 145 8.62 25.69 -12.50
C SER A 145 7.70 24.47 -12.37
N VAL A 146 6.86 24.44 -11.33
CA VAL A 146 5.88 23.35 -11.18
C VAL A 146 4.69 23.60 -12.09
N CYS A 147 4.33 22.57 -12.85
CA CYS A 147 3.15 22.57 -13.70
C CYS A 147 1.89 22.32 -12.84
N ASP A 148 0.85 23.12 -13.02
CA ASP A 148 -0.45 22.84 -12.42
C ASP A 148 -1.18 21.69 -13.11
N ASP A 149 -2.18 21.10 -12.44
CA ASP A 149 -2.91 19.94 -12.93
C ASP A 149 -3.65 20.21 -14.24
N THR A 150 -4.14 21.42 -14.46
CA THR A 150 -4.85 21.81 -15.70
C THR A 150 -3.89 21.81 -16.88
N ARG A 151 -2.76 22.46 -16.72
CA ARG A 151 -1.72 22.51 -17.75
C ARG A 151 -1.12 21.13 -18.03
N SER A 152 -0.85 20.36 -16.98
CA SER A 152 -0.40 18.97 -17.08
C SER A 152 -1.39 18.12 -17.88
N SER A 153 -2.68 18.23 -17.61
CA SER A 153 -3.72 17.50 -18.32
C SER A 153 -3.78 17.86 -19.82
N LEU A 154 -3.69 19.16 -20.14
CA LEU A 154 -3.63 19.59 -21.54
C LEU A 154 -2.40 19.05 -22.26
N MET A 155 -1.22 19.15 -21.66
CA MET A 155 0.01 18.62 -22.24
C MET A 155 -0.05 17.10 -22.43
N LYS A 156 -0.74 16.35 -21.56
CA LYS A 156 -0.98 14.91 -21.72
C LYS A 156 -1.91 14.62 -22.90
N GLU A 157 -2.97 15.42 -23.12
CA GLU A 157 -3.84 15.25 -24.28
C GLU A 157 -3.08 15.55 -25.58
N ASP A 158 -2.32 16.65 -25.65
CA ASP A 158 -1.50 17.00 -26.82
C ASP A 158 -0.47 15.89 -27.13
N ALA A 159 0.16 15.33 -26.10
CA ALA A 159 1.12 14.22 -26.26
C ALA A 159 0.45 12.93 -26.77
N LEU A 160 -0.81 12.66 -26.36
CA LEU A 160 -1.59 11.55 -26.87
C LEU A 160 -2.02 11.79 -28.33
N ASP A 161 -2.37 13.02 -28.71
CA ASP A 161 -2.69 13.36 -30.09
C ASP A 161 -1.47 13.11 -30.99
N ASP A 162 -0.31 13.63 -30.62
CA ASP A 162 0.96 13.40 -31.33
C ASP A 162 1.30 11.90 -31.44
N LEU A 163 1.12 11.12 -30.37
CA LEU A 163 1.39 9.69 -30.37
C LEU A 163 0.47 8.95 -31.33
N PHE A 164 -0.84 9.19 -31.25
CA PHE A 164 -1.84 8.49 -32.05
C PHE A 164 -1.70 8.84 -33.54
N ASP A 165 -1.46 10.12 -33.86
CA ASP A 165 -1.26 10.55 -35.24
C ASP A 165 -0.04 9.84 -35.87
N ARG A 166 1.07 9.70 -35.16
CA ARG A 166 2.24 8.94 -35.62
C ARG A 166 1.92 7.46 -35.80
N LYS A 167 1.32 6.82 -34.79
CA LYS A 167 1.02 5.37 -34.82
C LYS A 167 0.06 5.02 -35.96
N PHE A 168 -0.94 5.86 -36.25
CA PHE A 168 -1.83 5.66 -37.38
C PHE A 168 -1.14 5.91 -38.71
N ALA A 169 -0.30 6.96 -38.82
CA ALA A 169 0.43 7.27 -40.04
C ALA A 169 1.42 6.16 -40.42
N ASP A 170 2.11 5.59 -39.40
CA ASP A 170 3.10 4.53 -39.58
C ASP A 170 2.46 3.14 -39.79
N GLY A 171 1.14 3.00 -39.54
CA GLY A 171 0.44 1.72 -39.59
C GLY A 171 0.98 0.69 -38.61
N ASP A 172 1.36 1.11 -37.39
CA ASP A 172 1.98 0.26 -36.36
C ASP A 172 1.07 -0.93 -36.00
N GLU A 173 1.50 -2.14 -36.40
CA GLU A 173 0.71 -3.36 -36.20
C GLU A 173 0.44 -3.68 -34.73
N SER A 174 1.40 -3.42 -33.84
CA SER A 174 1.27 -3.68 -32.40
C SER A 174 0.23 -2.74 -31.79
N PHE A 175 0.26 -1.47 -32.18
CA PHE A 175 -0.75 -0.49 -31.79
C PHE A 175 -2.14 -0.88 -32.29
N LEU A 176 -2.26 -1.28 -33.58
CA LEU A 176 -3.56 -1.68 -34.16
C LEU A 176 -4.12 -2.93 -33.46
N LYS A 177 -3.28 -3.91 -33.12
CA LYS A 177 -3.69 -5.08 -32.33
C LYS A 177 -4.19 -4.69 -30.94
N LEU A 178 -3.50 -3.78 -30.26
CA LEU A 178 -3.95 -3.24 -28.97
C LEU A 178 -5.30 -2.55 -29.09
N MET A 179 -5.48 -1.72 -30.14
CA MET A 179 -6.75 -1.05 -30.41
C MET A 179 -7.89 -2.05 -30.62
N ASP A 180 -7.68 -3.09 -31.44
CA ASP A 180 -8.69 -4.11 -31.70
C ASP A 180 -9.03 -4.92 -30.42
N HIS A 181 -8.05 -5.19 -29.57
CA HIS A 181 -8.26 -5.97 -28.34
C HIS A 181 -8.96 -5.18 -27.23
N TYR A 182 -8.50 -3.95 -26.96
CA TYR A 182 -9.00 -3.17 -25.82
C TYR A 182 -10.11 -2.17 -26.16
N CYS A 183 -10.29 -1.83 -27.42
CA CYS A 183 -11.14 -0.71 -27.84
C CYS A 183 -12.26 -1.12 -28.81
N GLY A 184 -12.66 -2.38 -28.90
CA GLY A 184 -13.81 -2.84 -29.69
C GLY A 184 -13.95 -2.12 -31.04
N ASP A 185 -14.89 -1.20 -31.16
CA ASP A 185 -15.17 -0.43 -32.39
C ASP A 185 -14.08 0.58 -32.83
N ARG A 186 -12.81 0.34 -32.47
CA ARG A 186 -11.65 1.20 -32.73
C ARG A 186 -11.81 2.62 -32.18
N ASN A 187 -12.53 2.75 -31.05
CA ASN A 187 -12.70 4.05 -30.40
C ASN A 187 -11.41 4.48 -29.68
N PRO A 188 -10.67 5.49 -30.17
CA PRO A 188 -9.41 5.91 -29.57
C PRO A 188 -9.52 6.36 -28.10
N ARG A 189 -10.73 6.76 -27.66
CA ARG A 189 -10.95 7.24 -26.26
C ARG A 189 -10.65 6.18 -25.22
N GLY A 190 -10.98 4.92 -25.48
CA GLY A 190 -10.69 3.80 -24.58
C GLY A 190 -9.20 3.62 -24.38
N MET A 191 -8.43 3.59 -25.47
CA MET A 191 -6.98 3.45 -25.44
C MET A 191 -6.30 4.64 -24.76
N ARG A 192 -6.72 5.88 -25.06
CA ARG A 192 -6.21 7.09 -24.40
C ARG A 192 -6.39 7.01 -22.88
N SER A 193 -7.58 6.59 -22.42
CA SER A 193 -7.85 6.41 -21.01
C SER A 193 -6.99 5.31 -20.39
N LEU A 194 -6.79 4.21 -21.11
CA LEU A 194 -5.95 3.10 -20.68
C LEU A 194 -4.49 3.54 -20.50
N ILE A 195 -3.91 4.19 -21.53
CA ILE A 195 -2.53 4.71 -21.47
C ILE A 195 -2.35 5.65 -20.28
N LYS A 196 -3.26 6.61 -20.08
CA LYS A 196 -3.19 7.54 -18.94
C LYS A 196 -3.24 6.81 -17.59
N SER A 197 -4.14 5.83 -17.46
CA SER A 197 -4.27 5.05 -16.23
C SER A 197 -3.05 4.18 -15.95
N VAL A 198 -2.49 3.54 -16.99
CA VAL A 198 -1.26 2.74 -16.88
C VAL A 198 -0.08 3.64 -16.52
N HIS A 199 0.09 4.76 -17.23
CA HIS A 199 1.13 5.75 -16.95
C HIS A 199 1.08 6.26 -15.50
N GLU A 200 -0.10 6.65 -15.00
CA GLU A 200 -0.27 7.14 -13.63
C GLU A 200 0.14 6.07 -12.58
N ARG A 201 -0.21 4.80 -12.83
CA ARG A 201 0.18 3.70 -11.95
C ARG A 201 1.68 3.41 -12.02
N LEU A 202 2.26 3.44 -13.21
CA LEU A 202 3.69 3.22 -13.42
C LEU A 202 4.52 4.33 -12.77
N MET A 203 4.09 5.58 -12.89
CA MET A 203 4.79 6.72 -12.27
C MET A 203 4.76 6.69 -10.73
N ALA A 204 4.00 5.83 -10.10
CA ALA A 204 4.09 5.56 -8.67
C ALA A 204 5.21 4.55 -8.30
N MET A 205 5.90 3.96 -9.29
CA MET A 205 6.99 2.99 -9.10
C MET A 205 8.37 3.65 -9.26
N PRO A 206 9.38 3.28 -8.46
CA PRO A 206 10.73 3.85 -8.56
C PRO A 206 11.40 3.66 -9.92
N HIS A 207 11.21 2.50 -10.53
CA HIS A 207 11.74 2.12 -11.84
C HIS A 207 10.58 1.60 -12.72
N PRO A 208 9.72 2.52 -13.23
CA PRO A 208 8.43 2.15 -13.80
C PRO A 208 8.53 1.20 -14.98
N TRP A 209 9.47 1.43 -15.89
CA TRP A 209 9.62 0.63 -17.12
C TRP A 209 10.19 -0.74 -16.83
N GLU A 210 11.23 -0.83 -15.99
CA GLU A 210 11.81 -2.10 -15.57
C GLU A 210 10.75 -2.97 -14.87
N TRP A 211 9.99 -2.36 -13.96
CA TRP A 211 8.90 -3.04 -13.27
C TRP A 211 7.85 -3.56 -14.26
N ALA A 212 7.38 -2.70 -15.20
CA ALA A 212 6.35 -3.08 -16.15
C ALA A 212 6.78 -4.23 -17.08
N TYR A 213 8.02 -4.21 -17.58
CA TYR A 213 8.54 -5.31 -18.41
C TYR A 213 8.73 -6.60 -17.61
N ASN A 214 9.16 -6.52 -16.37
CA ASN A 214 9.30 -7.69 -15.50
C ASN A 214 7.92 -8.31 -15.20
N GLU A 215 6.90 -7.49 -14.94
CA GLU A 215 5.53 -7.99 -14.75
C GLU A 215 4.94 -8.59 -16.03
N ALA A 216 5.18 -7.98 -17.19
CA ALA A 216 4.76 -8.55 -18.47
C ALA A 216 5.40 -9.92 -18.71
N LYS A 217 6.71 -10.02 -18.50
CA LYS A 217 7.46 -11.28 -18.62
C LYS A 217 7.01 -12.33 -17.61
N ALA A 218 6.61 -11.93 -16.41
CA ALA A 218 6.10 -12.84 -15.39
C ALA A 218 4.75 -13.49 -15.77
N CYS A 219 4.07 -12.99 -16.82
CA CYS A 219 2.89 -13.64 -17.38
C CYS A 219 3.24 -14.85 -18.28
N SER A 220 4.43 -14.88 -18.86
CA SER A 220 4.89 -15.99 -19.70
C SER A 220 5.73 -16.95 -18.87
N VAL A 221 5.05 -17.82 -18.14
CA VAL A 221 5.70 -18.78 -17.23
C VAL A 221 5.45 -20.21 -17.69
N THR A 222 6.47 -21.05 -17.59
CA THR A 222 6.30 -22.50 -17.70
C THR A 222 5.46 -23.03 -16.52
N PRO A 223 4.85 -24.22 -16.62
CA PRO A 223 4.14 -24.83 -15.50
C PRO A 223 5.00 -24.92 -14.23
N GLU A 224 6.30 -25.19 -14.37
CA GLU A 224 7.26 -25.32 -13.28
C GLU A 224 7.53 -23.95 -12.62
N GLU A 225 7.71 -22.90 -13.42
CA GLU A 225 7.91 -21.53 -12.92
C GLU A 225 6.63 -20.99 -12.26
N PHE A 226 5.46 -21.29 -12.84
CA PHE A 226 4.18 -20.97 -12.23
C PHE A 226 4.02 -21.66 -10.87
N ALA A 227 4.39 -22.96 -10.78
CA ALA A 227 4.36 -23.73 -9.55
C ALA A 227 5.25 -23.15 -8.44
N ALA A 228 6.43 -22.65 -8.82
CA ALA A 228 7.38 -22.02 -7.90
C ALA A 228 7.04 -20.55 -7.58
N GLY A 229 6.18 -19.92 -8.38
CA GLY A 229 5.89 -18.49 -8.35
C GLY A 229 4.95 -18.04 -7.24
N GLY A 230 5.01 -16.73 -6.95
CA GLY A 230 4.16 -16.09 -5.97
C GLY A 230 2.68 -16.09 -6.36
N LEU A 231 2.37 -16.09 -7.66
CA LEU A 231 0.99 -16.10 -8.17
C LEU A 231 0.27 -17.40 -7.81
N TRP A 232 0.90 -18.56 -8.08
CA TRP A 232 0.32 -19.85 -7.67
C TRP A 232 0.13 -19.93 -6.15
N LYS A 233 1.11 -19.47 -5.39
CA LYS A 233 0.97 -19.41 -3.94
C LYS A 233 -0.25 -18.58 -3.52
N ALA A 234 -0.43 -17.40 -4.11
CA ALA A 234 -1.56 -16.52 -3.80
C ALA A 234 -2.91 -17.16 -4.15
N ILE A 235 -3.03 -17.75 -5.36
CA ILE A 235 -4.24 -18.49 -5.79
C ILE A 235 -4.54 -19.63 -4.83
N ARG A 236 -3.54 -20.43 -4.52
CA ARG A 236 -3.69 -21.57 -3.61
C ARG A 236 -4.11 -21.15 -2.20
N ASP A 237 -3.51 -20.10 -1.67
CA ASP A 237 -3.83 -19.59 -0.32
C ASP A 237 -5.24 -19.00 -0.28
N ASP A 238 -5.68 -18.29 -1.33
CA ASP A 238 -7.05 -17.79 -1.45
C ASP A 238 -8.06 -18.93 -1.54
N MET A 239 -7.82 -19.92 -2.42
CA MET A 239 -8.68 -21.12 -2.52
C MET A 239 -8.80 -21.85 -1.18
N LYS A 240 -7.69 -22.03 -0.45
CA LYS A 240 -7.69 -22.64 0.88
C LYS A 240 -8.53 -21.87 1.89
N ASN A 241 -8.40 -20.54 1.91
CA ASN A 241 -9.18 -19.71 2.83
C ASN A 241 -10.68 -19.83 2.55
N VAL A 242 -11.08 -19.78 1.28
CA VAL A 242 -12.48 -19.93 0.88
C VAL A 242 -13.03 -21.31 1.21
N LEU A 243 -12.28 -22.37 0.91
CA LEU A 243 -12.70 -23.75 1.19
C LEU A 243 -12.73 -24.05 2.70
N ALA A 244 -11.78 -23.52 3.47
CA ALA A 244 -11.78 -23.65 4.93
C ALA A 244 -13.00 -22.96 5.56
N GLU A 245 -13.39 -21.79 5.05
CA GLU A 245 -14.60 -21.11 5.52
C GLU A 245 -15.88 -21.86 5.12
N ALA A 246 -15.95 -22.42 3.92
CA ALA A 246 -17.07 -23.27 3.50
C ALA A 246 -17.18 -24.52 4.39
N LEU A 247 -16.06 -25.20 4.64
CA LEU A 247 -15.98 -26.36 5.54
C LEU A 247 -16.44 -26.01 6.97
N ARG A 248 -15.97 -24.87 7.50
CA ARG A 248 -16.33 -24.39 8.84
C ARG A 248 -17.83 -24.14 8.97
N LEU A 249 -18.42 -23.47 7.99
CA LEU A 249 -19.86 -23.15 7.98
C LEU A 249 -20.73 -24.40 7.83
N ASP A 250 -20.37 -25.30 6.91
CA ASP A 250 -21.12 -26.56 6.75
C ASP A 250 -20.99 -27.46 7.98
N LYS A 251 -19.84 -27.50 8.65
CA LYS A 251 -19.65 -28.22 9.90
C LYS A 251 -20.54 -27.66 11.02
N GLN A 252 -20.55 -26.32 11.18
CA GLN A 252 -21.45 -25.68 12.14
C GLN A 252 -22.92 -25.98 11.84
N LEU A 253 -23.30 -26.02 10.57
CA LEU A 253 -24.62 -26.37 10.14
C LEU A 253 -24.95 -27.83 10.51
N ALA A 254 -24.03 -28.76 10.24
CA ALA A 254 -24.19 -30.18 10.60
C ALA A 254 -24.37 -30.37 12.12
N ASP A 255 -23.48 -29.71 12.92
CA ASP A 255 -23.56 -29.75 14.39
C ASP A 255 -24.90 -29.16 14.89
N THR A 256 -25.41 -28.09 14.29
CA THR A 256 -26.69 -27.47 14.63
C THR A 256 -27.87 -28.41 14.33
N LEU A 257 -27.84 -29.09 13.18
CA LEU A 257 -28.86 -30.06 12.80
C LEU A 257 -28.84 -31.29 13.70
N ASP A 258 -27.65 -31.81 14.04
CA ASP A 258 -27.52 -32.98 14.93
C ASP A 258 -28.03 -32.68 16.35
N ASN A 259 -27.60 -31.54 16.91
CA ASN A 259 -28.07 -31.07 18.22
C ASN A 259 -29.59 -30.79 18.24
N GLY A 260 -30.15 -30.38 17.11
CA GLY A 260 -31.60 -30.22 16.92
C GLY A 260 -32.36 -31.52 16.71
N GLY A 261 -31.69 -32.67 16.77
CA GLY A 261 -32.30 -34.00 16.61
C GLY A 261 -32.50 -34.43 15.15
N MET A 262 -31.98 -33.69 14.18
CA MET A 262 -32.09 -33.98 12.73
C MET A 262 -30.87 -34.77 12.24
N LYS A 263 -30.64 -35.94 12.85
CA LYS A 263 -29.43 -36.75 12.64
C LYS A 263 -29.25 -37.23 11.20
N LYS A 264 -30.34 -37.53 10.49
CA LYS A 264 -30.27 -37.97 9.09
C LYS A 264 -29.89 -36.85 8.13
N LEU A 265 -30.28 -35.60 8.45
CA LEU A 265 -29.85 -34.44 7.70
C LEU A 265 -28.38 -34.10 8.00
N ALA A 266 -27.98 -34.11 9.27
CA ALA A 266 -26.61 -33.92 9.69
C ALA A 266 -25.65 -34.95 9.05
N ALA A 267 -26.04 -36.23 9.04
CA ALA A 267 -25.26 -37.29 8.40
C ALA A 267 -24.94 -37.01 6.92
N LYS A 268 -25.90 -36.44 6.15
CA LYS A 268 -25.64 -36.07 4.75
C LYS A 268 -24.59 -35.00 4.60
N LEU A 269 -24.46 -34.07 5.54
CA LEU A 269 -23.40 -33.10 5.54
C LEU A 269 -22.06 -33.75 5.90
N TYR A 270 -22.02 -34.53 6.98
CA TYR A 270 -20.81 -35.20 7.44
C TYR A 270 -20.26 -36.23 6.45
N GLU A 271 -21.14 -37.00 5.79
CA GLU A 271 -20.73 -38.12 4.94
C GLU A 271 -20.56 -37.73 3.48
N ASP A 272 -21.36 -36.79 2.98
CA ASP A 272 -21.41 -36.48 1.54
C ASP A 272 -20.82 -35.10 1.17
N GLU A 273 -20.96 -34.07 2.03
CA GLU A 273 -20.61 -32.69 1.66
C GLU A 273 -19.29 -32.22 2.26
N LEU A 274 -19.08 -32.42 3.56
CA LEU A 274 -17.84 -32.02 4.24
C LEU A 274 -16.59 -32.69 3.65
N PRO A 275 -16.61 -33.99 3.30
CA PRO A 275 -15.47 -34.67 2.67
C PRO A 275 -15.06 -34.05 1.34
N LEU A 276 -15.93 -33.38 0.61
CA LEU A 276 -15.56 -32.68 -0.64
C LEU A 276 -14.65 -31.51 -0.37
N TYR A 277 -14.94 -30.70 0.64
CA TYR A 277 -14.08 -29.56 0.99
C TYR A 277 -12.77 -30.02 1.63
N GLU A 278 -12.82 -31.05 2.48
CA GLU A 278 -11.62 -31.66 3.08
C GLU A 278 -10.68 -32.19 1.98
N ARG A 279 -11.24 -32.96 1.02
CA ARG A 279 -10.46 -33.49 -0.10
C ARG A 279 -9.88 -32.40 -0.99
N ALA A 280 -10.65 -31.35 -1.28
CA ALA A 280 -10.15 -30.20 -2.05
C ALA A 280 -8.98 -29.48 -1.33
N LEU A 281 -9.06 -29.33 -0.01
CA LEU A 281 -7.99 -28.75 0.82
C LEU A 281 -6.73 -29.64 0.84
N GLU A 282 -6.91 -30.96 0.95
CA GLU A 282 -5.82 -31.93 0.87
C GLU A 282 -5.10 -31.85 -0.49
N LEU A 283 -5.85 -31.85 -1.60
CA LEU A 283 -5.30 -31.75 -2.94
C LEU A 283 -4.46 -30.49 -3.15
N LEU A 284 -4.92 -29.34 -2.63
CA LEU A 284 -4.16 -28.09 -2.67
C LEU A 284 -2.86 -28.15 -1.85
N ASN A 285 -2.76 -29.04 -0.86
CA ASN A 285 -1.54 -29.29 -0.10
C ASN A 285 -0.62 -30.31 -0.78
N GLU A 286 -1.17 -31.46 -1.15
CA GLU A 286 -0.44 -32.57 -1.79
C GLU A 286 0.17 -32.16 -3.12
N LEU A 287 -0.57 -31.39 -3.93
CA LEU A 287 -0.18 -30.96 -5.28
C LEU A 287 0.35 -29.52 -5.31
N SER A 288 0.98 -29.09 -4.22
CA SER A 288 1.49 -27.71 -4.13
C SER A 288 2.55 -27.37 -5.20
N SER A 289 3.24 -28.36 -5.74
CA SER A 289 4.25 -28.23 -6.81
C SER A 289 3.70 -28.55 -8.21
N ASP A 290 2.43 -28.93 -8.34
CA ASP A 290 1.77 -29.22 -9.62
C ASP A 290 0.44 -28.47 -9.71
N PRO A 291 0.47 -27.18 -10.08
CA PRO A 291 -0.73 -26.33 -10.14
C PRO A 291 -1.80 -26.84 -11.11
N VAL A 292 -1.36 -27.35 -12.27
CA VAL A 292 -2.26 -27.82 -13.33
C VAL A 292 -3.11 -28.97 -12.82
N LYS A 293 -2.45 -29.95 -12.24
CA LYS A 293 -3.12 -31.12 -11.65
C LYS A 293 -3.97 -30.74 -10.44
N ALA A 294 -3.45 -29.84 -9.57
CA ALA A 294 -4.19 -29.37 -8.40
C ALA A 294 -5.52 -28.70 -8.78
N LEU A 295 -5.50 -27.79 -9.76
CA LEU A 295 -6.69 -27.08 -10.23
C LEU A 295 -7.67 -28.04 -10.90
N TYR A 296 -7.18 -28.99 -11.71
CA TYR A 296 -8.00 -30.03 -12.33
C TYR A 296 -8.69 -30.89 -11.28
N ASP A 297 -7.92 -31.50 -10.37
CA ASP A 297 -8.45 -32.42 -9.36
C ASP A 297 -9.43 -31.73 -8.40
N VAL A 298 -9.14 -30.49 -8.00
CA VAL A 298 -10.06 -29.69 -7.18
C VAL A 298 -11.34 -29.34 -7.96
N SER A 299 -11.25 -29.05 -9.25
CA SER A 299 -12.41 -28.81 -10.09
C SER A 299 -13.33 -30.02 -10.16
N GLU A 300 -12.75 -31.21 -10.33
CA GLU A 300 -13.50 -32.48 -10.32
C GLU A 300 -14.21 -32.70 -8.98
N VAL A 301 -13.51 -32.56 -7.87
CA VAL A 301 -14.10 -32.71 -6.52
C VAL A 301 -15.25 -31.72 -6.29
N LEU A 302 -15.06 -30.45 -6.62
CA LEU A 302 -16.09 -29.42 -6.43
C LEU A 302 -17.23 -29.52 -7.46
N SER A 303 -17.08 -30.31 -8.54
CA SER A 303 -18.12 -30.56 -9.53
C SER A 303 -19.13 -31.60 -9.07
N VAL A 304 -18.80 -32.35 -8.03
CA VAL A 304 -19.75 -33.32 -7.40
C VAL A 304 -20.97 -32.57 -6.90
N ARG A 305 -22.15 -33.13 -7.22
CA ARG A 305 -23.41 -32.52 -6.85
C ARG A 305 -23.61 -32.58 -5.32
N ARG A 306 -23.79 -31.42 -4.72
CA ARG A 306 -24.10 -31.31 -3.28
C ARG A 306 -25.37 -32.07 -2.92
N PRO A 307 -25.45 -32.75 -1.77
CA PRO A 307 -26.61 -33.51 -1.35
C PRO A 307 -27.83 -32.60 -1.12
N SER A 308 -29.01 -33.14 -1.41
CA SER A 308 -30.27 -32.45 -1.12
C SER A 308 -30.63 -32.63 0.34
N LEU A 309 -30.67 -31.55 1.10
CA LEU A 309 -31.07 -31.56 2.51
C LEU A 309 -32.61 -31.58 2.65
N LYS A 310 -33.22 -32.68 2.19
CA LYS A 310 -34.64 -32.92 2.43
C LYS A 310 -34.80 -33.71 3.73
N PRO A 311 -35.59 -33.21 4.70
CA PRO A 311 -35.80 -33.89 5.98
C PRO A 311 -36.63 -35.19 5.79
N SER A 312 -36.32 -36.21 6.58
CA SER A 312 -37.13 -37.40 6.69
C SER A 312 -38.48 -37.05 7.33
N ASN A 313 -39.47 -37.97 7.27
CA ASN A 313 -40.80 -37.68 7.81
C ASN A 313 -40.75 -37.34 9.31
N ASP A 314 -39.85 -37.95 10.05
CA ASP A 314 -39.66 -37.77 11.49
C ASP A 314 -39.03 -36.37 11.79
N GLU A 315 -38.18 -35.87 10.91
CA GLU A 315 -37.45 -34.60 11.07
C GLU A 315 -38.24 -33.37 10.56
N LYS A 316 -39.25 -33.59 9.69
CA LYS A 316 -40.03 -32.49 9.08
C LYS A 316 -40.60 -31.48 10.09
N PRO A 317 -41.24 -31.93 11.21
CA PRO A 317 -41.84 -30.97 12.14
C PRO A 317 -40.83 -30.02 12.75
N VAL A 318 -39.64 -30.53 13.10
CA VAL A 318 -38.55 -29.74 13.68
C VAL A 318 -37.92 -28.86 12.62
N TYR A 319 -37.62 -29.42 11.44
CA TYR A 319 -36.99 -28.70 10.34
C TYR A 319 -37.82 -27.50 9.90
N TYR A 320 -39.09 -27.69 9.58
CA TYR A 320 -39.97 -26.60 9.17
C TYR A 320 -40.48 -25.75 10.34
N GLY A 321 -40.25 -26.16 11.57
CA GLY A 321 -40.57 -25.42 12.78
C GLY A 321 -39.61 -24.28 13.11
N GLY A 322 -38.43 -24.22 12.46
CA GLY A 322 -37.45 -23.12 12.74
C GLY A 322 -36.12 -23.17 11.97
N TYR A 323 -35.72 -24.29 11.39
CA TYR A 323 -34.38 -24.46 10.82
C TYR A 323 -34.30 -24.23 9.30
N ASN A 324 -35.37 -24.39 8.55
CA ASN A 324 -35.37 -24.37 7.09
C ASN A 324 -34.83 -23.04 6.50
N ALA A 325 -35.17 -21.93 7.13
CA ALA A 325 -34.71 -20.61 6.65
C ALA A 325 -33.22 -20.42 6.88
N GLU A 326 -32.71 -20.81 8.05
CA GLU A 326 -31.30 -20.73 8.41
C GLU A 326 -30.43 -21.66 7.55
N VAL A 327 -30.87 -22.93 7.39
CA VAL A 327 -30.21 -23.91 6.52
C VAL A 327 -30.12 -23.37 5.08
N GLY A 328 -31.24 -22.83 4.58
CA GLY A 328 -31.28 -22.23 3.24
C GLY A 328 -30.30 -21.06 3.09
N ALA A 329 -30.30 -20.15 4.06
CA ALA A 329 -29.43 -18.96 4.02
C ALA A 329 -27.94 -19.34 4.06
N ILE A 330 -27.53 -20.24 4.95
CA ILE A 330 -26.13 -20.68 5.07
C ILE A 330 -25.70 -21.39 3.78
N ARG A 331 -26.50 -22.32 3.26
CA ARG A 331 -26.15 -23.02 2.02
C ARG A 331 -26.10 -22.13 0.79
N ASP A 332 -27.02 -21.17 0.70
CA ASP A 332 -26.99 -20.15 -0.35
C ASP A 332 -25.75 -19.27 -0.24
N TYR A 333 -25.34 -18.87 0.96
CA TYR A 333 -24.13 -18.11 1.18
C TYR A 333 -22.88 -18.90 0.75
N ILE A 334 -22.74 -20.15 1.21
CA ILE A 334 -21.62 -21.02 0.83
C ILE A 334 -21.56 -21.15 -0.70
N LYS A 335 -22.70 -21.43 -1.34
CA LYS A 335 -22.74 -21.59 -2.80
C LYS A 335 -22.43 -20.30 -3.53
N LYS A 336 -23.24 -19.25 -3.29
CA LYS A 336 -23.25 -18.01 -4.11
C LYS A 336 -22.12 -17.06 -3.76
N SER A 337 -21.66 -17.04 -2.50
CA SER A 337 -20.65 -16.09 -2.03
C SER A 337 -19.25 -16.69 -1.87
N LEU A 338 -19.12 -18.01 -1.77
CA LEU A 338 -17.84 -18.69 -1.61
C LEU A 338 -17.50 -19.55 -2.84
N ILE A 339 -18.28 -20.60 -3.13
CA ILE A 339 -17.92 -21.63 -4.10
C ILE A 339 -18.10 -21.18 -5.55
N ASP A 340 -19.22 -20.54 -5.91
CA ASP A 340 -19.46 -20.09 -7.29
C ASP A 340 -18.44 -19.01 -7.72
N PRO A 341 -18.10 -18.00 -6.88
CA PRO A 341 -17.02 -17.07 -7.19
C PRO A 341 -15.64 -17.73 -7.32
N LEU A 342 -15.30 -18.67 -6.42
CA LEU A 342 -14.05 -19.42 -6.48
C LEU A 342 -13.95 -20.20 -7.79
N LYS A 343 -15.00 -20.94 -8.17
CA LYS A 343 -15.03 -21.67 -9.44
C LYS A 343 -14.88 -20.74 -10.63
N LYS A 344 -15.58 -19.62 -10.60
CA LYS A 344 -15.48 -18.62 -11.68
C LYS A 344 -14.11 -18.02 -11.80
N ALA A 345 -13.43 -17.76 -10.67
CA ALA A 345 -12.11 -17.15 -10.65
C ALA A 345 -10.99 -18.10 -11.11
N TYR A 346 -11.03 -19.36 -10.68
CA TYR A 346 -9.88 -20.26 -10.78
C TYR A 346 -10.14 -21.59 -11.50
N LEU A 347 -11.38 -22.03 -11.64
CA LEU A 347 -11.73 -23.37 -12.14
C LEU A 347 -12.64 -23.34 -13.39
N ASN A 348 -12.89 -22.15 -13.94
CA ASN A 348 -13.79 -22.00 -15.10
C ASN A 348 -13.10 -22.31 -16.44
N VAL A 349 -11.78 -22.27 -16.45
CA VAL A 349 -10.93 -22.57 -17.61
C VAL A 349 -9.93 -23.64 -17.20
N PRO A 350 -9.63 -24.64 -18.06
CA PRO A 350 -8.56 -25.60 -17.80
C PRO A 350 -7.24 -24.87 -17.51
N ALA A 351 -6.48 -25.35 -16.53
CA ALA A 351 -5.22 -24.71 -16.13
C ALA A 351 -4.20 -24.59 -17.25
N GLU A 352 -4.17 -25.57 -18.17
CA GLU A 352 -3.29 -25.52 -19.36
C GLU A 352 -3.68 -24.38 -20.30
N ASP A 353 -4.98 -24.14 -20.51
CA ASP A 353 -5.44 -23.07 -21.37
C ASP A 353 -5.22 -21.70 -20.69
N MET A 354 -5.39 -21.64 -19.35
CA MET A 354 -5.05 -20.43 -18.57
C MET A 354 -3.56 -20.07 -18.73
N LEU A 355 -2.64 -21.04 -18.68
CA LEU A 355 -1.21 -20.79 -18.89
C LEU A 355 -0.90 -20.34 -20.32
N LYS A 356 -1.60 -20.89 -21.33
CA LYS A 356 -1.45 -20.42 -22.72
C LYS A 356 -1.97 -19.00 -22.90
N ASP A 357 -3.12 -18.67 -22.29
CA ASP A 357 -3.68 -17.33 -22.33
C ASP A 357 -2.75 -16.32 -21.62
N MET A 358 -2.16 -16.73 -20.50
CA MET A 358 -1.15 -15.93 -19.80
C MET A 358 0.08 -15.66 -20.67
N ALA A 359 0.61 -16.67 -21.34
CA ALA A 359 1.74 -16.50 -22.25
C ALA A 359 1.41 -15.56 -23.41
N GLY A 360 0.20 -15.65 -23.97
CA GLY A 360 -0.27 -14.70 -25.00
C GLY A 360 -0.46 -13.26 -24.49
N THR A 361 -0.55 -13.09 -23.18
CA THR A 361 -0.72 -11.76 -22.56
C THR A 361 0.61 -10.99 -22.48
N GLU A 362 1.77 -11.66 -22.45
CA GLU A 362 3.09 -11.01 -22.38
C GLU A 362 3.29 -10.02 -23.53
N ASP A 363 3.05 -10.46 -24.76
CA ASP A 363 3.21 -9.60 -25.95
C ASP A 363 2.33 -8.37 -25.89
N MET A 364 1.08 -8.53 -25.42
CA MET A 364 0.11 -7.45 -25.30
C MET A 364 0.51 -6.46 -24.20
N LEU A 365 0.98 -6.95 -23.04
CA LEU A 365 1.44 -6.09 -21.95
C LEU A 365 2.75 -5.38 -22.31
N THR A 366 3.65 -6.06 -23.01
CA THR A 366 4.88 -5.44 -23.54
C THR A 366 4.54 -4.32 -24.52
N ALA A 367 3.67 -4.59 -25.51
CA ALA A 367 3.23 -3.58 -26.47
C ALA A 367 2.52 -2.38 -25.80
N LEU A 368 1.69 -2.63 -24.77
CA LEU A 368 1.06 -1.56 -23.98
C LEU A 368 2.09 -0.76 -23.17
N THR A 369 3.10 -1.43 -22.64
CA THR A 369 4.21 -0.78 -21.91
C THR A 369 5.02 0.10 -22.87
N ASP A 370 5.36 -0.40 -24.05
CA ASP A 370 6.07 0.36 -25.08
C ASP A 370 5.29 1.61 -25.50
N LEU A 371 4.00 1.44 -25.78
CA LEU A 371 3.11 2.53 -26.15
C LEU A 371 3.01 3.60 -25.03
N THR A 372 2.91 3.15 -23.78
CA THR A 372 2.85 4.05 -22.63
C THR A 372 4.18 4.77 -22.41
N LYS A 373 5.31 4.10 -22.66
CA LYS A 373 6.65 4.69 -22.60
C LYS A 373 6.88 5.73 -23.70
N GLU A 374 6.42 5.46 -24.92
CA GLU A 374 6.46 6.45 -26.00
C GLU A 374 5.63 7.70 -25.64
N PHE A 375 4.44 7.50 -25.07
CA PHE A 375 3.64 8.60 -24.53
C PHE A 375 4.41 9.42 -23.50
N ASP A 376 5.04 8.76 -22.54
CA ASP A 376 5.84 9.43 -21.48
C ASP A 376 6.98 10.25 -22.08
N LEU A 377 7.70 9.70 -23.07
CA LEU A 377 8.79 10.41 -23.76
C LEU A 377 8.30 11.68 -24.46
N ILE A 378 7.15 11.64 -25.14
CA ILE A 378 6.56 12.81 -25.80
C ILE A 378 6.15 13.85 -24.75
N TYR A 379 5.46 13.41 -23.69
CA TYR A 379 5.00 14.25 -22.59
C TYR A 379 6.18 14.89 -21.84
N ALA A 380 7.22 14.11 -21.48
CA ALA A 380 8.45 14.61 -20.88
C ALA A 380 9.16 15.63 -21.78
N GLY A 381 9.21 15.37 -23.10
CA GLY A 381 9.74 16.32 -24.09
C GLY A 381 8.97 17.64 -24.12
N ALA A 382 7.65 17.59 -24.03
CA ALA A 382 6.79 18.78 -23.97
C ALA A 382 7.03 19.58 -22.68
N LYS A 383 7.10 18.90 -21.51
CA LYS A 383 7.44 19.52 -20.22
C LYS A 383 8.80 20.21 -20.24
N ARG A 384 9.83 19.54 -20.80
CA ARG A 384 11.18 20.09 -20.93
C ARG A 384 11.18 21.35 -21.79
N LYS A 385 10.52 21.34 -22.97
CA LYS A 385 10.40 22.54 -23.83
C LYS A 385 9.71 23.70 -23.13
N ALA A 386 8.76 23.40 -22.25
CA ALA A 386 8.02 24.41 -21.50
C ALA A 386 8.72 24.87 -20.21
N GLY A 387 9.86 24.25 -19.83
CA GLY A 387 10.58 24.53 -18.59
C GLY A 387 9.78 24.21 -17.34
N VAL A 388 8.99 23.12 -17.37
CA VAL A 388 8.13 22.74 -16.25
C VAL A 388 8.36 21.29 -15.83
N VAL A 389 8.07 21.01 -14.56
CA VAL A 389 8.01 19.66 -13.97
C VAL A 389 6.63 19.46 -13.33
N ASP A 390 6.10 18.25 -13.41
CA ASP A 390 4.90 17.88 -12.63
C ASP A 390 5.27 17.22 -11.29
N PHE A 391 4.28 16.79 -10.52
CA PHE A 391 4.52 16.20 -9.21
C PHE A 391 5.25 14.86 -9.29
N ASN A 392 4.98 14.04 -10.31
CA ASN A 392 5.69 12.79 -10.53
C ASN A 392 7.17 13.04 -10.87
N ASP A 393 7.44 14.04 -11.72
CA ASP A 393 8.83 14.43 -12.03
C ASP A 393 9.61 14.82 -10.77
N ILE A 394 8.98 15.57 -9.84
CA ILE A 394 9.63 15.95 -8.59
C ILE A 394 10.07 14.72 -7.80
N GLU A 395 9.22 13.71 -7.73
CA GLU A 395 9.51 12.47 -7.01
C GLU A 395 10.63 11.67 -7.69
N HIS A 396 10.53 11.46 -8.99
CA HIS A 396 11.53 10.71 -9.78
C HIS A 396 12.89 11.40 -9.80
N PHE A 397 12.94 12.69 -10.13
CA PHE A 397 14.20 13.42 -10.10
C PHE A 397 14.82 13.48 -8.70
N ALA A 398 13.99 13.61 -7.64
CA ALA A 398 14.51 13.57 -6.28
C ALA A 398 15.12 12.20 -5.94
N LEU A 399 14.51 11.10 -6.41
CA LEU A 399 15.05 9.75 -6.25
C LEU A 399 16.37 9.61 -7.02
N ASP A 400 16.40 9.97 -8.30
CA ASP A 400 17.59 9.92 -9.15
C ASP A 400 18.75 10.72 -8.54
N ILE A 401 18.48 11.95 -8.10
CA ILE A 401 19.48 12.79 -7.42
C ILE A 401 20.02 12.12 -6.15
N LEU A 402 19.14 11.48 -5.36
CA LEU A 402 19.53 10.78 -4.13
C LEU A 402 20.28 9.47 -4.40
N GLU A 403 20.31 8.97 -5.64
CA GLU A 403 21.18 7.87 -6.05
C GLU A 403 22.66 8.31 -6.17
N HIS A 404 22.93 9.58 -6.36
CA HIS A 404 24.28 10.11 -6.37
C HIS A 404 24.82 10.28 -4.95
N ASP A 405 26.03 9.76 -4.70
CA ASP A 405 26.68 9.81 -3.38
C ASP A 405 26.85 11.22 -2.83
N GLU A 406 27.04 12.21 -3.68
CA GLU A 406 27.16 13.61 -3.29
C GLU A 406 25.90 14.11 -2.58
N ALA A 407 24.74 13.93 -3.21
CA ALA A 407 23.45 14.35 -2.64
C ALA A 407 23.06 13.49 -1.43
N ALA A 408 23.22 12.18 -1.54
CA ALA A 408 22.91 11.24 -0.47
C ALA A 408 23.73 11.52 0.79
N SER A 409 25.06 11.76 0.66
CA SER A 409 25.94 12.07 1.78
C SER A 409 25.58 13.41 2.43
N PHE A 410 25.29 14.44 1.61
CA PHE A 410 24.84 15.73 2.12
C PHE A 410 23.61 15.59 3.04
N TYR A 411 22.59 14.82 2.65
CA TYR A 411 21.38 14.66 3.45
C TYR A 411 21.57 13.70 4.63
N ARG A 412 22.44 12.67 4.52
CA ARG A 412 22.80 11.78 5.65
C ARG A 412 23.53 12.55 6.77
N GLU A 413 24.42 13.48 6.42
CA GLU A 413 25.11 14.32 7.38
C GLU A 413 24.21 15.41 7.97
N ARG A 414 23.27 15.91 7.17
CA ARG A 414 22.36 16.98 7.59
C ARG A 414 21.31 16.51 8.58
N PHE A 415 20.70 15.33 8.38
CA PHE A 415 19.58 14.87 9.18
C PHE A 415 19.93 13.68 10.07
N SER A 416 19.85 13.90 11.38
CA SER A 416 20.01 12.85 12.38
C SER A 416 18.71 12.09 12.69
N ASN A 417 17.55 12.75 12.49
CA ASN A 417 16.23 12.17 12.74
C ASN A 417 15.24 12.58 11.64
N ILE A 418 14.44 11.60 11.23
CA ILE A 418 13.43 11.75 10.20
C ILE A 418 12.10 11.31 10.78
N PHE A 419 11.07 12.13 10.55
CA PHE A 419 9.71 11.89 11.00
C PHE A 419 8.76 12.03 9.82
N ILE A 420 7.88 11.06 9.65
CA ILE A 420 6.87 11.05 8.60
C ILE A 420 5.51 10.96 9.28
N ASP A 421 4.68 11.98 9.11
CA ASP A 421 3.28 11.96 9.52
C ASP A 421 2.43 11.41 8.38
N GLU A 422 1.36 10.66 8.71
CA GLU A 422 0.46 10.03 7.75
C GLU A 422 1.19 9.10 6.75
N TYR A 423 2.07 8.24 7.26
CA TYR A 423 2.91 7.31 6.46
C TYR A 423 2.11 6.45 5.47
N GLN A 424 0.85 6.13 5.75
CA GLN A 424 -0.04 5.38 4.85
C GLN A 424 -0.34 6.10 3.53
N ASN A 425 -0.11 7.42 3.46
CA ASN A 425 -0.31 8.21 2.24
C ASN A 425 0.96 8.35 1.40
N THR A 426 2.06 7.70 1.79
CA THR A 426 3.31 7.71 1.02
C THR A 426 3.27 6.65 -0.08
N ASN A 427 3.74 7.00 -1.28
CA ASN A 427 3.97 6.03 -2.35
C ASN A 427 5.33 5.33 -2.20
N ILE A 428 5.59 4.32 -3.05
CA ILE A 428 6.83 3.53 -3.00
C ILE A 428 8.06 4.40 -3.29
N ILE A 429 7.95 5.41 -4.14
CA ILE A 429 9.05 6.34 -4.47
C ILE A 429 9.45 7.14 -3.22
N CYS A 430 8.49 7.70 -2.51
CA CYS A 430 8.72 8.42 -1.26
C CYS A 430 9.39 7.53 -0.22
N GLN A 431 8.97 6.25 -0.09
CA GLN A 431 9.58 5.28 0.82
C GLN A 431 11.02 4.96 0.43
N ARG A 432 11.32 4.74 -0.84
CA ARG A 432 12.67 4.46 -1.36
C ARG A 432 13.62 5.65 -1.18
N SER A 433 13.15 6.86 -1.40
CA SER A 433 13.93 8.09 -1.15
C SER A 433 14.37 8.20 0.32
N GLU A 434 13.53 7.75 1.26
CA GLU A 434 13.84 7.65 2.69
C GLU A 434 14.92 6.59 2.98
N GLU A 435 14.77 5.39 2.44
CA GLU A 435 15.69 4.28 2.66
C GLU A 435 17.12 4.62 2.22
N ARG A 436 17.26 5.21 1.03
CA ARG A 436 18.57 5.62 0.49
C ARG A 436 19.22 6.72 1.31
N ARG A 437 18.44 7.68 1.78
CA ARG A 437 18.92 8.76 2.62
C ARG A 437 19.41 8.26 3.98
N VAL A 438 18.80 7.25 4.57
CA VAL A 438 19.18 6.68 5.87
C VAL A 438 20.36 5.71 5.75
N GLY A 439 20.77 5.34 4.53
CA GLY A 439 21.91 4.44 4.30
C GLY A 439 21.65 2.99 4.73
N LYS A 440 20.38 2.61 4.83
CA LYS A 440 19.96 1.24 5.12
C LYS A 440 19.23 0.69 3.91
N GLU A 441 19.90 -0.14 3.13
CA GLU A 441 19.20 -1.10 2.29
C GLU A 441 18.38 -2.01 3.21
N CYS A 442 17.07 -1.86 3.21
CA CYS A 442 16.20 -2.89 3.74
C CYS A 442 16.37 -4.12 2.85
N ARG A 443 17.20 -5.07 3.27
CA ARG A 443 17.14 -6.42 2.73
C ARG A 443 15.82 -7.01 3.23
N SER A 444 14.86 -7.13 2.31
CA SER A 444 13.63 -7.89 2.46
C SER A 444 13.92 -9.36 2.67
#